data_e3861b3410924344a27fc3b1308c7783
#
_entry.id   e3861b3410924344a27fc3b1308c7783
#
_cell.length_a   1.000
_cell.length_b   1.000
_cell.length_c   1.000
_cell.angle_alpha   90.00
_cell.angle_beta   90.00
_cell.angle_gamma   90.00
#
_symmetry.space_group_name_H-M   'P 1'
#
loop_
_entity.id
_entity.type
_entity.pdbx_description
1 polymer ?
#
loop_
_entity_poly.entity_id
_entity_poly.type
_entity_poly.pdbx_seq_one_letter_code
_entity_poly.pdbx_strand_id
1 'polypeptide(L)'
;MNEDQTVSVRYIVHDVEEAIRFYKGFLGFELVMHPAPPFAIISSGNLRLLLSQPGSGGGGHALPDGQLPKPGGWNRIHLPVKNLQSVYTSLKEKGAKFKNEIIEGVGGKQALLEDPSGNLIELFEYGMQEK
;
A
#
# COMPACT_ATOMS: atom_id res chain seq x y z
N MET A 1 16.20 7.27 -18.88
CA MET A 1 15.45 6.33 -18.05
C MET A 1 15.01 5.16 -18.89
N ASN A 2 15.23 3.99 -18.41
CA ASN A 2 14.86 2.84 -19.21
C ASN A 2 13.56 2.24 -18.72
N GLU A 3 13.03 1.33 -19.50
CA GLU A 3 11.70 0.77 -19.24
C GLU A 3 11.68 -0.14 -18.03
N ASP A 4 12.87 -0.56 -17.57
CA ASP A 4 12.95 -1.45 -16.42
C ASP A 4 12.96 -0.72 -15.10
N GLN A 5 12.92 0.60 -15.16
CA GLN A 5 13.03 1.37 -13.95
C GLN A 5 11.78 1.21 -13.09
N THR A 6 11.97 0.73 -11.89
CA THR A 6 10.89 0.56 -10.92
C THR A 6 11.28 1.26 -9.63
N VAL A 7 10.27 1.55 -8.83
CA VAL A 7 10.47 2.06 -7.49
C VAL A 7 9.96 1.00 -6.52
N SER A 8 10.79 0.63 -5.56
CA SER A 8 10.42 -0.37 -4.57
C SER A 8 10.26 0.30 -3.21
N VAL A 9 9.19 -0.05 -2.53
CA VAL A 9 8.91 0.43 -1.18
C VAL A 9 8.67 -0.80 -0.32
N ARG A 10 9.28 -0.83 0.86
CA ARG A 10 9.08 -1.95 1.77
C ARG A 10 7.97 -1.62 2.74
N TYR A 11 6.95 -2.47 2.75
CA TYR A 11 5.89 -2.39 3.75
C TYR A 11 6.01 -3.60 4.66
N ILE A 12 6.12 -3.33 5.95
CA ILE A 12 6.12 -4.37 6.97
C ILE A 12 4.67 -4.75 7.22
N VAL A 13 4.37 -6.04 7.16
CA VAL A 13 3.00 -6.53 7.36
C VAL A 13 3.03 -7.69 8.33
N HIS A 14 1.93 -7.88 9.06
CA HIS A 14 1.83 -8.98 10.01
C HIS A 14 1.70 -10.32 9.31
N ASP A 15 1.03 -10.35 8.17
CA ASP A 15 0.73 -11.57 7.44
C ASP A 15 0.79 -11.26 5.96
N VAL A 16 1.79 -11.83 5.28
CA VAL A 16 2.01 -11.55 3.87
C VAL A 16 0.85 -12.02 3.01
N GLU A 17 0.28 -13.19 3.31
CA GLU A 17 -0.81 -13.69 2.49
C GLU A 17 -2.05 -12.83 2.61
N GLU A 18 -2.35 -12.38 3.81
CA GLU A 18 -3.46 -11.45 4.02
C GLU A 18 -3.23 -10.16 3.28
N ALA A 19 -1.99 -9.65 3.31
CA ALA A 19 -1.66 -8.43 2.60
C ALA A 19 -1.83 -8.60 1.10
N ILE A 20 -1.37 -9.73 0.55
CA ILE A 20 -1.54 -9.99 -0.88
C ILE A 20 -3.02 -9.94 -1.26
N ARG A 21 -3.88 -10.60 -0.47
CA ARG A 21 -5.32 -10.59 -0.76
C ARG A 21 -5.88 -9.18 -0.75
N PHE A 22 -5.45 -8.37 0.21
CA PHE A 22 -5.91 -7.00 0.33
C PHE A 22 -5.50 -6.17 -0.90
N TYR A 23 -4.22 -6.17 -1.20
CA TYR A 23 -3.71 -5.32 -2.29
C TYR A 23 -4.22 -5.77 -3.65
N LYS A 24 -4.35 -7.07 -3.87
CA LYS A 24 -4.91 -7.57 -5.12
C LYS A 24 -6.41 -7.29 -5.19
N GLY A 25 -7.13 -7.60 -4.13
CA GLY A 25 -8.58 -7.55 -4.15
C GLY A 25 -9.13 -6.13 -4.15
N PHE A 26 -8.52 -5.24 -3.39
CA PHE A 26 -9.04 -3.87 -3.28
C PHE A 26 -8.36 -2.91 -4.22
N LEU A 27 -7.09 -3.10 -4.52
CA LEU A 27 -6.32 -2.10 -5.26
C LEU A 27 -5.76 -2.58 -6.58
N GLY A 28 -6.02 -3.84 -6.95
CA GLY A 28 -5.65 -4.33 -8.27
C GLY A 28 -4.16 -4.56 -8.46
N PHE A 29 -3.40 -4.69 -7.38
CA PHE A 29 -1.99 -5.04 -7.50
C PHE A 29 -1.83 -6.44 -8.07
N GLU A 30 -0.70 -6.69 -8.71
CA GLU A 30 -0.37 -7.99 -9.25
C GLU A 30 0.75 -8.62 -8.44
N LEU A 31 0.68 -9.94 -8.29
CA LEU A 31 1.74 -10.66 -7.58
C LEU A 31 2.92 -10.86 -8.54
N VAL A 32 4.10 -10.40 -8.11
CA VAL A 32 5.32 -10.58 -8.89
C VAL A 32 6.02 -11.86 -8.47
N MET A 33 6.20 -12.05 -7.15
CA MET A 33 6.81 -13.26 -6.63
C MET A 33 6.44 -13.44 -5.17
N HIS A 34 6.41 -14.69 -4.74
CA HIS A 34 6.15 -15.04 -3.33
C HIS A 34 7.03 -16.25 -3.01
N PRO A 35 8.36 -16.02 -2.89
CA PRO A 35 9.29 -17.14 -2.80
C PRO A 35 9.28 -17.86 -1.46
N ALA A 36 8.79 -17.19 -0.41
CA ALA A 36 8.72 -17.78 0.93
C ALA A 36 7.54 -17.15 1.65
N PRO A 37 6.93 -17.83 2.60
CA PRO A 37 5.73 -17.31 3.27
C PRO A 37 5.87 -15.89 3.81
N PRO A 38 7.01 -15.47 4.42
CA PRO A 38 7.07 -14.15 5.03
C PRO A 38 7.51 -13.03 4.10
N PHE A 39 7.60 -13.29 2.79
CA PHE A 39 8.05 -12.26 1.85
C PHE A 39 7.37 -12.42 0.50
N ALA A 40 6.93 -11.29 -0.04
CA ALA A 40 6.36 -11.26 -1.39
C ALA A 40 6.61 -9.91 -2.01
N ILE A 41 6.59 -9.87 -3.33
CA ILE A 41 6.64 -8.63 -4.09
C ILE A 41 5.37 -8.53 -4.91
N ILE A 42 4.68 -7.40 -4.77
CA ILE A 42 3.52 -7.09 -5.59
C ILE A 42 3.78 -5.78 -6.33
N SER A 43 3.03 -5.55 -7.39
CA SER A 43 3.30 -4.41 -8.25
C SER A 43 2.03 -3.71 -8.70
N SER A 44 2.20 -2.42 -8.96
CA SER A 44 1.20 -1.59 -9.62
C SER A 44 1.98 -0.60 -10.48
N GLY A 45 1.90 -0.76 -11.81
CA GLY A 45 2.74 0.05 -12.68
C GLY A 45 4.22 -0.17 -12.38
N ASN A 46 4.94 0.91 -12.21
CA ASN A 46 6.37 0.80 -11.89
C ASN A 46 6.64 0.78 -10.38
N LEU A 47 5.61 0.70 -9.58
CA LEU A 47 5.76 0.56 -8.13
C LEU A 47 5.83 -0.90 -7.75
N ARG A 48 6.78 -1.23 -6.89
CA ARG A 48 6.88 -2.55 -6.27
C ARG A 48 6.73 -2.38 -4.78
N LEU A 49 5.83 -3.14 -4.17
CA LEU A 49 5.77 -3.22 -2.71
C LEU A 49 6.44 -4.53 -2.29
N LEU A 50 7.41 -4.39 -1.41
CA LEU A 50 8.12 -5.54 -0.84
C LEU A 50 7.45 -5.83 0.49
N LEU A 51 6.58 -6.82 0.51
CA LEU A 51 5.81 -7.17 1.72
C LEU A 51 6.66 -8.10 2.57
N SER A 52 6.94 -7.69 3.79
CA SER A 52 7.86 -8.43 4.66
C SER A 52 7.29 -8.54 6.06
N GLN A 53 7.32 -9.77 6.62
CA GLN A 53 6.89 -9.96 8.00
C GLN A 53 8.05 -9.69 8.95
N PRO A 54 7.76 -9.17 10.14
CA PRO A 54 8.81 -9.00 11.15
C PRO A 54 9.48 -10.33 11.46
N GLY A 55 10.80 -10.31 11.57
CA GLY A 55 11.57 -11.51 11.85
C GLY A 55 11.96 -12.31 10.64
N SER A 56 11.45 -11.98 9.46
CA SER A 56 11.84 -12.67 8.23
C SER A 56 13.24 -12.23 7.82
N GLY A 57 13.88 -13.04 6.99
CA GLY A 57 15.16 -12.65 6.43
C GLY A 57 15.02 -11.43 5.55
N GLY A 58 16.10 -10.71 5.34
CA GLY A 58 16.06 -9.51 4.52
C GLY A 58 15.28 -8.39 5.18
N GLY A 59 14.18 -8.00 4.60
CA GLY A 59 13.44 -6.81 5.01
C GLY A 59 12.81 -6.85 6.38
N GLY A 60 12.52 -8.04 6.89
CA GLY A 60 11.94 -8.16 8.22
C GLY A 60 12.95 -8.45 9.31
N HIS A 61 14.22 -8.39 8.97
CA HIS A 61 15.29 -8.82 9.86
C HIS A 61 15.35 -7.97 11.13
N ALA A 62 15.58 -8.63 12.27
CA ALA A 62 15.77 -7.90 13.52
C ALA A 62 17.08 -7.12 13.49
N LEU A 63 17.09 -6.00 14.17
CA LEU A 63 18.31 -5.23 14.36
C LEU A 63 19.23 -5.94 15.35
N PRO A 64 20.51 -5.57 15.39
CA PRO A 64 21.44 -6.21 16.33
C PRO A 64 21.00 -6.18 17.77
N ASP A 65 20.21 -5.16 18.17
CA ASP A 65 19.70 -5.07 19.54
C ASP A 65 18.41 -5.84 19.75
N GLY A 66 17.95 -6.57 18.75
CA GLY A 66 16.74 -7.37 18.85
C GLY A 66 15.46 -6.68 18.41
N GLN A 67 15.53 -5.40 18.05
CA GLN A 67 14.34 -4.70 17.59
C GLN A 67 13.85 -5.28 16.28
N LEU A 68 12.53 -5.51 16.20
CA LEU A 68 11.89 -5.95 14.97
C LEU A 68 11.21 -4.78 14.30
N PRO A 69 11.22 -4.72 12.96
CA PRO A 69 10.43 -3.71 12.27
C PRO A 69 8.95 -3.91 12.57
N LYS A 70 8.19 -2.82 12.54
CA LYS A 70 6.76 -2.83 12.82
C LYS A 70 6.01 -2.18 11.67
N PRO A 71 4.80 -2.66 11.38
CA PRO A 71 3.96 -1.97 10.40
C PRO A 71 3.40 -0.68 10.98
N GLY A 72 2.83 0.16 10.12
CA GLY A 72 2.17 1.40 10.52
C GLY A 72 3.01 2.62 10.25
N GLY A 73 2.71 3.68 10.97
CA GLY A 73 3.38 4.96 10.77
C GLY A 73 2.62 5.86 9.83
N TRP A 74 3.21 7.00 9.47
CA TRP A 74 2.55 7.99 8.64
C TRP A 74 3.05 8.04 7.20
N ASN A 75 4.20 7.46 6.91
CA ASN A 75 4.69 7.36 5.55
C ASN A 75 3.80 6.41 4.77
N ARG A 76 3.50 6.76 3.52
CA ARG A 76 2.58 5.96 2.75
C ARG A 76 2.78 6.17 1.27
N ILE A 77 2.36 5.17 0.51
CA ILE A 77 2.31 5.31 -0.93
C ILE A 77 1.09 6.14 -1.31
N HIS A 78 1.19 6.80 -2.45
CA HIS A 78 0.17 7.70 -2.96
C HIS A 78 -0.29 7.13 -4.29
N LEU A 79 -1.57 6.76 -4.35
CA LEU A 79 -2.14 6.16 -5.56
C LEU A 79 -3.20 7.09 -6.12
N PRO A 80 -2.98 7.67 -7.30
CA PRO A 80 -4.01 8.49 -7.91
C PRO A 80 -5.18 7.66 -8.41
N VAL A 81 -6.38 8.18 -8.25
CA VAL A 81 -7.59 7.57 -8.77
C VAL A 81 -8.39 8.63 -9.48
N LYS A 82 -9.25 8.21 -10.41
CA LYS A 82 -10.01 9.17 -11.20
C LYS A 82 -11.26 9.66 -10.50
N ASN A 83 -11.90 8.80 -9.73
CA ASN A 83 -13.13 9.17 -9.04
C ASN A 83 -13.04 8.64 -7.63
N LEU A 84 -12.54 9.48 -6.73
CA LEU A 84 -12.29 9.03 -5.37
C LEU A 84 -13.57 8.67 -4.64
N GLN A 85 -14.65 9.41 -4.87
CA GLN A 85 -15.91 9.11 -4.18
C GLN A 85 -16.39 7.71 -4.52
N SER A 86 -16.34 7.32 -5.80
CA SER A 86 -16.74 5.98 -6.20
C SER A 86 -15.87 4.91 -5.57
N VAL A 87 -14.56 5.13 -5.61
CA VAL A 87 -13.62 4.16 -5.05
C VAL A 87 -13.83 4.02 -3.56
N TYR A 88 -13.95 5.15 -2.86
CA TYR A 88 -14.15 5.20 -1.43
C TYR A 88 -15.41 4.42 -1.04
N THR A 89 -16.52 4.72 -1.70
CA THR A 89 -17.78 4.05 -1.39
C THR A 89 -17.69 2.54 -1.65
N SER A 90 -17.13 2.18 -2.79
CA SER A 90 -17.03 0.78 -3.16
C SER A 90 -16.15 0.01 -2.18
N LEU A 91 -15.02 0.57 -1.81
CA LEU A 91 -14.11 -0.12 -0.89
C LEU A 91 -14.71 -0.23 0.50
N LYS A 92 -15.41 0.81 0.98
CA LYS A 92 -16.07 0.71 2.28
C LYS A 92 -17.13 -0.36 2.28
N GLU A 93 -17.89 -0.48 1.20
CA GLU A 93 -18.91 -1.52 1.10
C GLU A 93 -18.29 -2.92 1.16
N LYS A 94 -17.05 -3.05 0.69
CA LYS A 94 -16.34 -4.33 0.73
C LYS A 94 -15.61 -4.56 2.03
N GLY A 95 -15.74 -3.66 2.99
CA GLY A 95 -15.15 -3.83 4.30
C GLY A 95 -13.81 -3.17 4.51
N ALA A 96 -13.34 -2.38 3.56
CA ALA A 96 -12.07 -1.67 3.72
C ALA A 96 -12.19 -0.60 4.81
N LYS A 97 -11.08 -0.33 5.48
CA LYS A 97 -11.04 0.64 6.57
C LYS A 97 -10.31 1.90 6.13
N PHE A 98 -10.94 3.04 6.37
CA PHE A 98 -10.33 4.33 6.11
C PHE A 98 -10.12 5.07 7.43
N LYS A 99 -9.03 5.80 7.54
CA LYS A 99 -8.79 6.63 8.71
C LYS A 99 -9.66 7.88 8.71
N ASN A 100 -10.07 8.33 7.55
CA ASN A 100 -10.77 9.61 7.42
C ASN A 100 -11.79 9.53 6.32
N GLU A 101 -12.77 10.41 6.40
CA GLU A 101 -13.63 10.67 5.26
C GLU A 101 -12.85 11.45 4.23
N ILE A 102 -13.39 11.54 3.02
CA ILE A 102 -12.68 12.24 1.96
C ILE A 102 -12.44 13.69 2.39
N ILE A 103 -11.18 14.11 2.31
CA ILE A 103 -10.80 15.49 2.62
C ILE A 103 -10.49 16.20 1.31
N GLU A 104 -11.08 17.37 1.15
CA GLU A 104 -10.86 18.19 -0.04
C GLU A 104 -9.90 19.29 0.30
N GLY A 105 -8.85 19.44 -0.52
CA GLY A 105 -7.85 20.46 -0.32
C GLY A 105 -7.52 21.16 -1.62
N VAL A 106 -6.44 21.92 -1.60
CA VAL A 106 -6.06 22.74 -2.75
C VAL A 106 -5.72 21.86 -3.96
N GLY A 107 -4.98 20.79 -3.73
CA GLY A 107 -4.51 19.97 -4.85
C GLY A 107 -5.49 18.92 -5.32
N GLY A 108 -6.54 18.66 -4.55
CA GLY A 108 -7.52 17.64 -4.89
C GLY A 108 -8.13 17.04 -3.65
N LYS A 109 -8.50 15.77 -3.75
CA LYS A 109 -9.18 15.08 -2.65
C LYS A 109 -8.39 13.87 -2.25
N GLN A 110 -8.44 13.53 -0.95
CA GLN A 110 -7.70 12.37 -0.47
C GLN A 110 -8.48 11.59 0.57
N ALA A 111 -8.16 10.33 0.70
CA ALA A 111 -8.61 9.49 1.80
C ALA A 111 -7.49 8.51 2.12
N LEU A 112 -7.29 8.25 3.40
CA LEU A 112 -6.26 7.33 3.87
C LEU A 112 -6.87 5.98 4.14
N LEU A 113 -6.48 5.02 3.32
CA LEU A 113 -6.91 3.63 3.43
C LEU A 113 -5.91 2.88 4.29
N GLU A 114 -6.39 1.99 5.16
CA GLU A 114 -5.52 1.15 6.00
C GLU A 114 -5.47 -0.25 5.45
N ASP A 115 -4.26 -0.81 5.34
CA ASP A 115 -4.15 -2.22 5.01
C ASP A 115 -4.38 -3.04 6.29
N PRO A 116 -4.42 -4.38 6.20
CA PRO A 116 -4.73 -5.20 7.38
C PRO A 116 -3.73 -5.06 8.52
N SER A 117 -2.55 -4.55 8.24
CA SER A 117 -1.51 -4.36 9.26
C SER A 117 -1.44 -2.94 9.77
N GLY A 118 -2.33 -2.05 9.29
CA GLY A 118 -2.34 -0.66 9.71
C GLY A 118 -1.44 0.25 8.92
N ASN A 119 -0.85 -0.23 7.83
CA ASN A 119 -0.10 0.65 6.93
C ASN A 119 -1.07 1.50 6.13
N LEU A 120 -0.64 2.69 5.78
CA LEU A 120 -1.49 3.65 5.10
C LEU A 120 -1.24 3.64 3.60
N ILE A 121 -2.32 3.80 2.85
CA ILE A 121 -2.28 4.08 1.42
C ILE A 121 -3.12 5.33 1.20
N GLU A 122 -2.55 6.33 0.57
CA GLU A 122 -3.30 7.55 0.28
C GLU A 122 -3.89 7.44 -1.11
N LEU A 123 -5.23 7.41 -1.17
CA LEU A 123 -5.93 7.48 -2.45
C LEU A 123 -6.20 8.93 -2.74
N PHE A 124 -5.85 9.38 -3.93
CA PHE A 124 -5.86 10.79 -4.23
C PHE A 124 -6.49 11.04 -5.60
N GLU A 125 -7.40 11.97 -5.65
CA GLU A 125 -7.96 12.45 -6.91
C GLU A 125 -7.48 13.87 -7.11
N TYR A 126 -6.71 14.10 -8.17
CA TYR A 126 -6.20 15.44 -8.46
C TYR A 126 -7.34 16.37 -8.81
N GLY A 127 -7.21 17.61 -8.43
CA GLY A 127 -8.19 18.61 -8.76
C GLY A 127 -8.21 18.92 -10.24
N MET A 128 -8.98 19.91 -10.62
CA MET A 128 -9.11 20.29 -12.02
C MET A 128 -7.76 20.66 -12.58
N GLN A 129 -7.37 19.88 -13.57
CA GLN A 129 -6.08 20.15 -14.19
C GLN A 129 -6.34 20.67 -15.56
N GLU A 130 -5.68 21.18 -16.08
CA GLU A 130 -5.89 21.42 -17.35
C GLU A 130 -5.12 20.79 -18.30
N LYS A 131 -5.03 20.35 -18.08
CA LYS A 131 -4.30 19.83 -18.36
C LYS A 131 -3.72 19.78 -18.78
#